data_59910ecb0ab00c2225c4b183859d75fe
#
_entry.id   59910ecb0ab00c2225c4b183859d75fe
#
_cell.length_a   1.000
_cell.length_b   1.000
_cell.length_c   1.000
_cell.angle_alpha   90.00
_cell.angle_beta   90.00
_cell.angle_gamma   90.00
#
_symmetry.space_group_name_H-M   'P 1'
#
loop_
_entity.id
_entity.type
_entity.pdbx_description
1 polymer ?
#
loop_
_entity_poly.entity_id
_entity_poly.type
_entity_poly.pdbx_seq_one_letter_code
_entity_poly.pdbx_strand_id
1 'polypeptide(L)' 'MKIFCENLEKLRKENGFTQQHMANLLGIKQPSYARYEDGTTEPNLQRLVIIADTFDVSVDYLLGRKEY' A
#
# COMPACT_ATOMS: atom_id res chain seq x y z
N MET A 1 1.03 -11.07 1.57
CA MET A 1 1.34 -11.31 0.14
C MET A 1 2.59 -10.52 -0.22
N LYS A 2 3.65 -11.23 -0.54
CA LYS A 2 4.96 -10.61 -0.74
C LYS A 2 4.98 -9.58 -1.86
N ILE A 3 4.41 -9.91 -3.01
CA ILE A 3 4.42 -9.00 -4.17
C ILE A 3 3.67 -7.70 -3.85
N PHE A 4 2.57 -7.78 -3.10
CA PHE A 4 1.83 -6.60 -2.67
C PHE A 4 2.70 -5.72 -1.77
N CYS A 5 3.38 -6.32 -0.79
CA CYS A 5 4.24 -5.58 0.14
C CYS A 5 5.34 -4.83 -0.59
N GLU A 6 5.98 -5.51 -1.54
CA GLU A 6 7.05 -4.91 -2.34
C GLU A 6 6.55 -3.77 -3.21
N ASN A 7 5.40 -3.96 -3.86
CA ASN A 7 4.82 -2.92 -4.70
C ASN A 7 4.38 -1.72 -3.88
N LEU A 8 3.79 -1.96 -2.71
CA LEU A 8 3.35 -0.89 -1.83
C LEU A 8 4.53 -0.03 -1.38
N GLU A 9 5.58 -0.66 -0.87
CA GLU A 9 6.76 0.08 -0.41
C GLU A 9 7.42 0.84 -1.56
N LYS A 10 7.55 0.21 -2.72
CA LYS A 10 8.13 0.83 -3.90
C LYS A 10 7.36 2.08 -4.31
N LEU A 11 6.05 1.98 -4.44
CA LEU A 11 5.20 3.10 -4.83
C LEU A 11 5.27 4.23 -3.82
N ARG A 12 5.26 3.90 -2.53
CA ARG A 12 5.36 4.90 -1.48
C ARG A 12 6.67 5.68 -1.59
N LYS A 13 7.78 4.97 -1.73
CA LYS A 13 9.10 5.61 -1.82
C LYS A 13 9.26 6.42 -3.10
N GLU A 14 8.75 5.90 -4.22
CA GLU A 14 8.79 6.64 -5.50
C GLU A 14 8.03 7.95 -5.44
N ASN A 15 6.99 8.01 -4.61
CA ASN A 15 6.20 9.23 -4.44
C ASN A 15 6.72 10.11 -3.30
N GLY A 16 7.80 9.71 -2.64
CA GLY A 16 8.39 10.50 -1.56
C GLY A 16 7.54 10.53 -0.28
N PHE A 17 6.66 9.58 -0.10
CA PHE A 17 5.77 9.52 1.07
C PHE A 17 6.41 8.77 2.21
N THR A 18 6.13 9.21 3.45
CA THR A 18 6.51 8.48 4.65
C THR A 18 5.44 7.43 4.97
N GLN A 19 5.79 6.47 5.81
CA GLN A 19 4.80 5.52 6.33
C GLN A 19 3.71 6.24 7.12
N GLN A 20 4.07 7.29 7.87
CA GLN A 20 3.11 8.08 8.63
C GLN A 20 2.12 8.78 7.69
N HIS A 21 2.59 9.31 6.57
CA HIS A 21 1.71 9.93 5.58
C HIS A 21 0.68 8.93 5.07
N MET A 22 1.13 7.71 4.74
CA MET A 22 0.22 6.66 4.28
C MET A 22 -0.77 6.26 5.36
N ALA A 23 -0.31 6.15 6.60
CA ALA A 23 -1.18 5.83 7.73
C ALA A 23 -2.27 6.89 7.88
N ASN A 24 -1.91 8.16 7.76
CA ASN A 24 -2.88 9.26 7.84
C ASN A 24 -3.93 9.16 6.73
N LEU A 25 -3.50 8.86 5.51
CA LEU A 25 -4.43 8.68 4.38
C LEU A 25 -5.44 7.56 4.63
N LEU A 26 -5.00 6.51 5.30
CA LEU A 26 -5.83 5.32 5.56
C LEU A 26 -6.59 5.40 6.88
N GLY A 27 -6.36 6.45 7.68
CA GLY A 27 -7.02 6.61 8.96
C GLY A 27 -6.58 5.60 10.01
N ILE A 28 -5.34 5.14 9.94
CA ILE A 28 -4.76 4.16 10.86
C ILE A 28 -3.47 4.71 11.44
N LYS A 29 -2.92 4.02 12.44
CA LYS A 29 -1.66 4.41 13.05
C LYS A 29 -0.48 3.89 12.23
N GLN A 30 0.65 4.60 12.32
CA GLN A 30 1.85 4.25 11.55
C GLN A 30 2.29 2.79 11.77
N PRO A 31 2.32 2.24 12.99
CA PRO A 31 2.71 0.83 13.15
C PRO A 31 1.77 -0.14 12.44
N SER A 32 0.48 0.18 12.36
CA SER A 32 -0.48 -0.65 11.62
C SER A 32 -0.19 -0.62 10.12
N TYR A 33 0.13 0.56 9.59
CA TYR A 33 0.50 0.68 8.17
C TYR A 33 1.80 -0.08 7.89
N ALA A 34 2.80 0.04 8.78
CA ALA A 34 4.08 -0.64 8.60
C ALA A 34 3.91 -2.15 8.42
N ARG A 35 2.90 -2.73 9.05
CA ARG A 35 2.60 -4.16 8.92
C ARG A 35 2.10 -4.54 7.54
N TYR A 36 1.52 -3.59 6.81
CA TYR A 36 1.14 -3.84 5.41
C TYR A 36 2.40 -3.98 4.55
N GLU A 37 3.46 -3.23 4.85
CA GLU A 37 4.70 -3.29 4.08
C GLU A 37 5.57 -4.47 4.47
N ASP A 38 5.53 -4.91 5.74
CA ASP A 38 6.33 -6.05 6.17
C ASP A 38 5.62 -7.40 5.98
N GLY A 39 4.36 -7.38 5.56
CA GLY A 39 3.61 -8.59 5.26
C GLY A 39 2.94 -9.25 6.45
N THR A 40 3.01 -8.63 7.63
CA THR A 40 2.38 -9.18 8.84
C THR A 40 0.86 -9.17 8.74
N THR A 41 0.28 -8.13 8.15
CA THR A 41 -1.15 -8.00 7.93
C THR A 41 -1.43 -7.51 6.52
N GLU A 42 -2.67 -7.66 6.08
CA GLU A 42 -3.13 -7.18 4.79
C GLU A 42 -4.25 -6.17 4.98
N PRO A 43 -4.32 -5.13 4.13
CA PRO A 43 -5.41 -4.16 4.23
C PRO A 43 -6.74 -4.81 3.84
N ASN A 44 -7.83 -4.29 4.40
CA ASN A 44 -9.16 -4.67 3.95
C ASN A 44 -9.40 -4.10 2.53
N LEU A 45 -10.50 -4.52 1.92
CA LEU A 45 -10.79 -4.13 0.53
C LEU A 45 -10.91 -2.62 0.36
N GLN A 46 -11.54 -1.94 1.32
CA GLN A 46 -11.69 -0.48 1.24
C GLN A 46 -10.33 0.22 1.25
N ARG A 47 -9.44 -0.18 2.15
CA ARG A 47 -8.09 0.41 2.23
C ARG A 47 -7.27 0.07 0.99
N LEU A 48 -7.44 -1.13 0.45
CA LEU A 48 -6.77 -1.53 -0.77
C LEU A 48 -7.14 -0.61 -1.94
N VAL A 49 -8.43 -0.28 -2.06
CA VAL A 49 -8.90 0.64 -3.09
C VAL A 49 -8.31 2.04 -2.88
N ILE A 50 -8.27 2.53 -1.64
CA ILE A 50 -7.67 3.83 -1.33
C ILE A 50 -6.19 3.86 -1.73
N ILE A 51 -5.47 2.79 -1.45
CA ILE A 51 -4.05 2.69 -1.84
C ILE A 51 -3.90 2.77 -3.36
N ALA A 52 -4.69 1.99 -4.08
CA ALA A 52 -4.64 1.99 -5.54
C ALA A 52 -4.94 3.37 -6.11
N ASP A 53 -5.96 4.04 -5.58
CA ASP A 53 -6.33 5.39 -6.01
C ASP A 53 -5.25 6.41 -5.69
N THR A 54 -4.62 6.29 -4.52
CA THR A 54 -3.56 7.20 -4.08
C THR A 54 -2.40 7.20 -5.07
N PHE A 55 -2.03 6.04 -5.59
CA PHE A 55 -0.90 5.89 -6.51
C PHE A 55 -1.31 5.83 -7.97
N ASP A 56 -2.61 5.98 -8.25
CA ASP A 56 -3.16 5.91 -9.60
C ASP A 56 -2.74 4.63 -10.32
N VAL A 57 -2.85 3.52 -9.64
CA VAL A 57 -2.59 2.18 -10.19
C VAL A 57 -3.81 1.30 -9.95
N SER A 58 -3.89 0.20 -10.69
CA SER A 58 -4.96 -0.77 -10.48
C SER A 58 -4.64 -1.65 -9.26
N VAL A 59 -5.68 -2.22 -8.67
CA VAL A 59 -5.50 -3.25 -7.65
C VAL A 59 -4.77 -4.46 -8.23
N ASP A 60 -5.05 -4.80 -9.49
CA ASP A 60 -4.32 -5.89 -10.17
C ASP A 60 -2.82 -5.64 -10.19
N TYR A 61 -2.40 -4.41 -10.45
CA TYR A 61 -0.98 -4.06 -10.42
C TYR A 61 -0.40 -4.28 -9.01
N LEU A 62 -1.10 -3.80 -7.99
CA LEU A 62 -0.65 -3.96 -6.60
C LEU A 62 -0.46 -5.43 -6.24
N LEU A 63 -1.33 -6.30 -6.75
CA LEU A 63 -1.30 -7.73 -6.45
C LEU A 63 -0.39 -8.52 -7.38
N GLY A 64 0.29 -7.85 -8.32
CA GLY A 64 1.19 -8.51 -9.24
C GLY A 64 0.49 -9.27 -10.37
N ARG A 65 -0.76 -8.92 -10.66
CA ARG A 65 -1.55 -9.59 -11.72
C ARG A 65 -1.45 -8.86 -13.05
N LYS A 66 -0.96 -7.62 -13.04
CA LYS A 66 -0.71 -6.81 -14.23
C LYS A 66 0.56 -6.01 -14.03
N GLU A 67 1.17 -5.57 -15.10
CA GLU A 67 2.41 -4.82 -15.06
C GLU A 67 2.20 -3.34 -14.72
N TYR A 68 0.95 -2.85 -14.80
CA TYR A 68 0.63 -1.45 -14.48
C TYR A 68 -0.83 -1.24 -14.17
#